data_956acba32d260d6792bad07193a22072
#
_entry.id   956acba32d260d6792bad07193a22072
#
_cell.length_a   1.000
_cell.length_b   1.000
_cell.length_c   1.000
_cell.angle_alpha   90.00
_cell.angle_beta   90.00
_cell.angle_gamma   90.00
#
_symmetry.space_group_name_H-M   'P 1'
#
loop_
_entity.id
_entity.type
_entity.pdbx_description
1 polymer ?
#
loop_
_entity_poly.entity_id
_entity_poly.type
_entity_poly.pdbx_seq_one_letter_code
_entity_poly.pdbx_strand_id
1 'polypeptide(L)'
;MAALFLVFGADAQVNKWQDVYKAKKKDTLFGISRKYGITLPELIEANPVMKTEGYELKKGDTIFIPFAQSPSAAKPQPAKPAAKVSKNVRIGVMLPLHNVDGDGRRMIEYYRGILMACDSLKREGISTDVKAWNLPIDGDVKALLSQPGTADCDVIFGPLYTHQVKPLGDFCKQHDIRLVVPFSIYGSDVCYNTNIYQVYQNPDEQNNAAIKAFLERFPNHHPVFIDCNDSTSKKGAFTFALRNQLQLAKRDYSITNLNNSEQMFLKAFSRTKPNIVILNTGRSPELNVAIAKLNGLVANVPGISISLFGYTEWLMYTKYQSANFHKFNTYIPTTFYYNAVNANTINLERSYSRWFGEPMQYAQPRFAITGYDHCQFFVRGIRNFGKNFCGYRSQQVKFPLQTPLSFERTFSPSKKEGGWQNKCYMLIHYMLDGGLESITY
;
A
#
# COMPACT_ATOMS: atom_id res chain seq x y z
N MET A 1 -35.74 -35.90 29.35
CA MET A 1 -35.19 -34.53 29.38
C MET A 1 -34.24 -34.35 28.20
N ALA A 2 -34.68 -33.72 27.13
CA ALA A 2 -33.86 -33.45 25.94
C ALA A 2 -33.31 -32.03 26.04
N ALA A 3 -32.00 -31.89 26.10
CA ALA A 3 -31.32 -30.61 26.13
C ALA A 3 -31.19 -30.08 24.68
N LEU A 4 -31.86 -28.97 24.43
CA LEU A 4 -31.82 -28.24 23.16
C LEU A 4 -30.56 -27.36 23.14
N PHE A 5 -29.58 -27.72 22.34
CA PHE A 5 -28.41 -26.84 22.04
C PHE A 5 -28.81 -25.80 21.00
N LEU A 6 -29.00 -24.56 21.46
CA LEU A 6 -29.06 -23.38 20.58
C LEU A 6 -27.65 -23.04 20.10
N VAL A 7 -27.41 -23.29 18.83
CA VAL A 7 -26.23 -22.81 18.12
C VAL A 7 -26.49 -21.35 17.75
N PHE A 8 -25.85 -20.40 18.44
CA PHE A 8 -25.78 -19.02 17.99
C PHE A 8 -24.77 -18.95 16.83
N GLY A 9 -25.28 -18.80 15.63
CA GLY A 9 -24.47 -18.41 14.48
C GLY A 9 -23.98 -16.99 14.68
N ALA A 10 -22.66 -16.80 14.74
CA ALA A 10 -22.03 -15.50 14.65
C ALA A 10 -22.13 -15.04 13.21
N ASP A 11 -23.10 -14.19 12.90
CA ASP A 11 -23.13 -13.43 11.64
C ASP A 11 -21.94 -12.49 11.63
N ALA A 12 -20.98 -12.76 10.77
CA ALA A 12 -19.90 -11.83 10.43
C ALA A 12 -20.55 -10.55 9.88
N GLN A 13 -20.45 -9.45 10.60
CA GLN A 13 -20.89 -8.13 10.15
C GLN A 13 -20.11 -7.75 8.89
N VAL A 14 -20.69 -8.02 7.73
CA VAL A 14 -20.22 -7.49 6.45
C VAL A 14 -20.42 -5.97 6.54
N ASN A 15 -19.32 -5.21 6.47
CA ASN A 15 -19.39 -3.75 6.37
C ASN A 15 -20.25 -3.38 5.15
N LYS A 16 -21.50 -2.97 5.40
CA LYS A 16 -22.50 -2.65 4.39
C LYS A 16 -22.14 -1.38 3.60
N TRP A 17 -21.26 -0.55 4.13
CA TRP A 17 -20.93 0.77 3.61
C TRP A 17 -19.43 0.94 3.43
N GLN A 18 -19.02 1.62 2.34
CA GLN A 18 -17.65 1.99 2.08
C GLN A 18 -17.15 3.05 3.08
N ASP A 19 -18.03 3.98 3.43
CA ASP A 19 -17.75 5.06 4.39
C ASP A 19 -19.07 5.63 4.95
N VAL A 20 -18.97 6.35 6.07
CA VAL A 20 -20.06 7.15 6.62
C VAL A 20 -19.61 8.61 6.70
N TYR A 21 -20.09 9.43 5.77
CA TYR A 21 -19.65 10.80 5.58
C TYR A 21 -20.57 11.80 6.29
N LYS A 22 -20.01 12.76 7.05
CA LYS A 22 -20.74 13.91 7.57
C LYS A 22 -20.62 15.11 6.63
N ALA A 23 -21.75 15.57 6.12
CA ALA A 23 -21.84 16.71 5.19
C ALA A 23 -21.27 18.00 5.79
N LYS A 24 -20.46 18.71 5.01
CA LYS A 24 -19.86 20.00 5.35
C LYS A 24 -20.65 21.16 4.73
N LYS A 25 -20.39 22.37 5.20
CA LYS A 25 -20.96 23.59 4.59
C LYS A 25 -20.50 23.69 3.12
N LYS A 26 -21.41 23.83 2.19
CA LYS A 26 -21.22 23.87 0.71
C LYS A 26 -21.03 22.52 0.02
N ASP A 27 -21.15 21.39 0.71
CA ASP A 27 -21.21 20.09 0.03
C ASP A 27 -22.50 20.00 -0.81
N THR A 28 -22.40 19.27 -1.92
CA THR A 28 -23.54 18.86 -2.75
C THR A 28 -23.54 17.35 -2.91
N LEU A 29 -24.71 16.75 -3.10
CA LEU A 29 -24.81 15.30 -3.33
C LEU A 29 -23.96 14.86 -4.53
N PHE A 30 -23.94 15.67 -5.59
CA PHE A 30 -23.08 15.43 -6.75
C PHE A 30 -21.58 15.52 -6.43
N GLY A 31 -21.17 16.50 -5.60
CA GLY A 31 -19.79 16.64 -5.14
C GLY A 31 -19.35 15.45 -4.30
N ILE A 32 -20.23 14.97 -3.41
CA ILE A 32 -19.97 13.80 -2.57
C ILE A 32 -19.89 12.53 -3.41
N SER A 33 -20.81 12.30 -4.35
CA SER A 33 -20.78 11.12 -5.22
C SER A 33 -19.49 11.08 -6.04
N ARG A 34 -19.05 12.21 -6.61
CA ARG A 34 -17.76 12.30 -7.33
C ARG A 34 -16.56 12.04 -6.42
N LYS A 35 -16.60 12.55 -5.20
CA LYS A 35 -15.50 12.36 -4.22
C LYS A 35 -15.27 10.88 -3.91
N TYR A 36 -16.33 10.08 -3.88
CA TYR A 36 -16.26 8.65 -3.55
C TYR A 36 -16.30 7.73 -4.78
N GLY A 37 -16.33 8.29 -6.00
CA GLY A 37 -16.30 7.51 -7.25
C GLY A 37 -17.56 6.69 -7.51
N ILE A 38 -18.70 7.10 -6.90
CA ILE A 38 -20.03 6.48 -7.09
C ILE A 38 -20.93 7.40 -7.91
N THR A 39 -21.97 6.84 -8.49
CA THR A 39 -22.96 7.64 -9.20
C THR A 39 -23.93 8.31 -8.21
N LEU A 40 -24.54 9.44 -8.62
CA LEU A 40 -25.56 10.11 -7.80
C LEU A 40 -26.76 9.19 -7.49
N PRO A 41 -27.28 8.38 -8.42
CA PRO A 41 -28.30 7.39 -8.12
C PRO A 41 -27.89 6.38 -7.06
N GLU A 42 -26.69 5.83 -7.10
CA GLU A 42 -26.18 4.89 -6.09
C GLU A 42 -26.11 5.54 -4.71
N LEU A 43 -25.67 6.80 -4.64
CA LEU A 43 -25.66 7.56 -3.39
C LEU A 43 -27.06 7.74 -2.82
N ILE A 44 -28.04 8.11 -3.65
CA ILE A 44 -29.43 8.31 -3.25
C ILE A 44 -30.09 6.98 -2.85
N GLU A 45 -29.76 5.88 -3.52
CA GLU A 45 -30.31 4.56 -3.19
C GLU A 45 -29.81 4.05 -1.83
N ALA A 46 -28.54 4.33 -1.52
CA ALA A 46 -27.94 4.01 -0.24
C ALA A 46 -28.49 4.87 0.93
N ASN A 47 -29.11 6.01 0.62
CA ASN A 47 -29.66 6.96 1.58
C ASN A 47 -31.13 7.26 1.29
N PRO A 48 -32.06 6.41 1.71
CA PRO A 48 -33.49 6.55 1.36
C PRO A 48 -34.13 7.90 1.71
N VAL A 49 -33.61 8.57 2.74
CA VAL A 49 -34.07 9.92 3.15
C VAL A 49 -33.90 10.94 2.02
N MET A 50 -32.95 10.75 1.13
CA MET A 50 -32.68 11.64 -0.02
C MET A 50 -33.72 11.49 -1.17
N LYS A 51 -34.59 10.46 -1.11
CA LYS A 51 -35.68 10.25 -2.06
C LYS A 51 -36.92 11.08 -1.72
N THR A 52 -36.95 11.72 -0.55
CA THR A 52 -38.08 12.52 -0.13
C THR A 52 -38.16 13.79 -0.96
N GLU A 53 -39.33 14.12 -1.48
CA GLU A 53 -39.56 15.32 -2.26
C GLU A 53 -39.19 16.60 -1.48
N GLY A 54 -38.32 17.44 -2.05
CA GLY A 54 -37.81 18.63 -1.37
C GLY A 54 -36.62 18.43 -0.43
N TYR A 55 -35.95 17.24 -0.45
CA TYR A 55 -34.76 17.00 0.35
C TYR A 55 -33.59 17.95 -0.05
N GLU A 56 -33.12 18.70 0.90
CA GLU A 56 -31.91 19.53 0.79
C GLU A 56 -30.83 19.06 1.75
N LEU A 57 -29.59 18.87 1.25
CA LEU A 57 -28.45 18.47 2.05
C LEU A 57 -28.06 19.57 3.04
N LYS A 58 -28.04 19.24 4.34
CA LYS A 58 -27.66 20.15 5.41
C LYS A 58 -26.29 19.81 6.00
N LYS A 59 -25.58 20.81 6.50
CA LYS A 59 -24.33 20.60 7.25
C LYS A 59 -24.60 19.70 8.46
N GLY A 60 -23.85 18.59 8.55
CA GLY A 60 -23.97 17.62 9.65
C GLY A 60 -24.77 16.38 9.29
N ASP A 61 -25.46 16.35 8.14
CA ASP A 61 -26.18 15.15 7.69
C ASP A 61 -25.22 13.97 7.56
N THR A 62 -25.64 12.83 8.03
CA THR A 62 -24.89 11.58 7.94
C THR A 62 -25.26 10.88 6.64
N ILE A 63 -24.29 10.65 5.78
CA ILE A 63 -24.45 10.07 4.45
C ILE A 63 -23.72 8.74 4.40
N PHE A 64 -24.46 7.68 4.12
CA PHE A 64 -23.90 6.34 3.91
C PHE A 64 -23.38 6.21 2.49
N ILE A 65 -22.11 5.91 2.36
CA ILE A 65 -21.44 5.76 1.07
C ILE A 65 -21.41 4.27 0.71
N PRO A 66 -22.12 3.83 -0.33
CA PRO A 66 -22.08 2.43 -0.77
C PRO A 66 -20.75 2.11 -1.44
N PHE A 67 -20.40 0.83 -1.48
CA PHE A 67 -19.35 0.38 -2.39
C PHE A 67 -19.82 0.61 -3.83
N ALA A 68 -18.94 1.14 -4.69
CA ALA A 68 -19.24 1.31 -6.11
C ALA A 68 -19.62 -0.05 -6.71
N GLN A 69 -20.86 -0.18 -7.17
CA GLN A 69 -21.31 -1.40 -7.85
C GLN A 69 -20.78 -1.38 -9.27
N SER A 70 -20.25 -2.51 -9.74
CA SER A 70 -19.95 -2.70 -11.15
C SER A 70 -21.25 -2.49 -11.96
N PRO A 71 -21.23 -1.77 -13.08
CA PRO A 71 -22.44 -1.41 -13.78
C PRO A 71 -23.21 -2.65 -14.26
N SER A 72 -24.37 -2.90 -13.64
CA SER A 72 -25.36 -3.83 -14.14
C SER A 72 -25.98 -3.25 -15.42
N ALA A 73 -26.09 -4.08 -16.43
CA ALA A 73 -26.45 -3.79 -17.81
C ALA A 73 -27.69 -2.87 -17.95
N ALA A 74 -27.47 -1.62 -18.34
CA ALA A 74 -28.49 -0.76 -18.92
C ALA A 74 -28.57 -1.05 -20.44
N LYS A 75 -29.79 -1.15 -20.97
CA LYS A 75 -30.09 -1.41 -22.37
C LYS A 75 -29.41 -0.39 -23.34
N PRO A 76 -28.94 -0.82 -24.52
CA PRO A 76 -28.09 0.01 -25.36
C PRO A 76 -28.88 1.09 -26.11
N GLN A 77 -28.47 2.36 -25.89
CA GLN A 77 -28.68 3.42 -26.87
C GLN A 77 -27.52 3.41 -27.89
N PRO A 78 -27.73 3.69 -29.17
CA PRO A 78 -26.68 3.60 -30.18
C PRO A 78 -25.63 4.71 -29.96
N ALA A 79 -24.46 4.32 -29.52
CA ALA A 79 -23.30 5.19 -29.38
C ALA A 79 -22.57 5.34 -30.72
N LYS A 80 -22.08 6.57 -30.99
CA LYS A 80 -21.14 6.87 -32.07
C LYS A 80 -19.91 5.94 -32.00
N PRO A 81 -19.29 5.55 -33.12
CA PRO A 81 -18.20 4.60 -33.11
C PRO A 81 -17.00 5.18 -32.38
N ALA A 82 -16.73 4.64 -31.19
CA ALA A 82 -15.50 4.86 -30.47
C ALA A 82 -14.34 4.16 -31.21
N ALA A 83 -13.20 4.82 -31.30
CA ALA A 83 -11.98 4.26 -31.88
C ALA A 83 -11.74 2.84 -31.33
N LYS A 84 -11.43 1.89 -32.23
CA LYS A 84 -11.16 0.48 -31.91
C LYS A 84 -10.09 0.40 -30.81
N VAL A 85 -10.51 0.24 -29.56
CA VAL A 85 -9.60 -0.08 -28.47
C VAL A 85 -9.06 -1.48 -28.77
N SER A 86 -7.77 -1.60 -29.01
CA SER A 86 -7.07 -2.88 -29.16
C SER A 86 -7.51 -3.82 -28.02
N LYS A 87 -8.00 -5.02 -28.36
CA LYS A 87 -8.46 -6.01 -27.39
C LYS A 87 -7.34 -6.55 -26.51
N ASN A 88 -6.10 -6.37 -26.88
CA ASN A 88 -4.88 -6.86 -26.22
C ASN A 88 -4.10 -5.73 -25.58
N VAL A 89 -3.62 -5.92 -24.34
CA VAL A 89 -2.63 -5.07 -23.70
C VAL A 89 -1.24 -5.72 -23.87
N ARG A 90 -0.30 -4.98 -24.46
CA ARG A 90 1.06 -5.44 -24.77
C ARG A 90 1.99 -5.06 -23.62
N ILE A 91 2.57 -6.07 -23.00
CA ILE A 91 3.38 -5.95 -21.79
C ILE A 91 4.82 -6.27 -22.13
N GLY A 92 5.74 -5.35 -21.82
CA GLY A 92 7.17 -5.58 -21.78
C GLY A 92 7.65 -5.85 -20.36
N VAL A 93 8.62 -6.76 -20.21
CA VAL A 93 9.35 -6.96 -18.95
C VAL A 93 10.84 -6.84 -19.25
N MET A 94 11.49 -5.85 -18.64
CA MET A 94 12.92 -5.56 -18.82
C MET A 94 13.62 -5.56 -17.47
N LEU A 95 14.00 -6.72 -17.01
CA LEU A 95 14.55 -6.99 -15.68
C LEU A 95 15.70 -8.00 -15.76
N PRO A 96 16.58 -8.11 -14.76
CA PRO A 96 17.58 -9.17 -14.72
C PRO A 96 16.89 -10.53 -14.51
N LEU A 97 16.67 -11.25 -15.61
CA LEU A 97 15.97 -12.54 -15.63
C LEU A 97 16.97 -13.69 -15.71
N HIS A 98 17.70 -13.93 -14.62
CA HIS A 98 18.72 -14.98 -14.53
C HIS A 98 18.84 -15.58 -13.12
N ASN A 99 19.46 -16.74 -12.98
CA ASN A 99 19.60 -17.45 -11.69
C ASN A 99 21.00 -17.25 -11.05
N VAL A 100 21.80 -16.32 -11.55
CA VAL A 100 23.19 -16.12 -11.10
C VAL A 100 23.25 -15.57 -9.68
N ASP A 101 22.41 -14.59 -9.36
CA ASP A 101 22.42 -13.89 -8.08
C ASP A 101 21.02 -13.74 -7.46
N GLY A 102 20.97 -13.03 -6.34
CA GLY A 102 19.71 -12.76 -5.63
C GLY A 102 18.79 -11.83 -6.38
N ASP A 103 19.32 -10.86 -7.13
CA ASP A 103 18.53 -9.91 -7.90
C ASP A 103 17.81 -10.62 -9.04
N GLY A 104 18.55 -11.41 -9.81
CA GLY A 104 17.96 -12.20 -10.90
C GLY A 104 16.87 -13.15 -10.41
N ARG A 105 17.14 -13.89 -9.33
CA ARG A 105 16.13 -14.83 -8.76
C ARG A 105 14.87 -14.10 -8.29
N ARG A 106 14.99 -12.93 -7.65
CA ARG A 106 13.83 -12.12 -7.23
C ARG A 106 13.04 -11.60 -8.42
N MET A 107 13.73 -11.18 -9.48
CA MET A 107 13.06 -10.65 -10.68
C MET A 107 12.42 -11.73 -11.53
N ILE A 108 12.96 -12.94 -11.55
CA ILE A 108 12.27 -14.10 -12.13
C ILE A 108 10.95 -14.35 -11.37
N GLU A 109 10.98 -14.31 -10.05
CA GLU A 109 9.76 -14.54 -9.25
C GLU A 109 8.72 -13.44 -9.50
N TYR A 110 9.15 -12.18 -9.57
CA TYR A 110 8.28 -11.06 -9.95
C TYR A 110 7.65 -11.26 -11.35
N TYR A 111 8.45 -11.67 -12.32
CA TYR A 111 7.98 -11.98 -13.68
C TYR A 111 6.97 -13.15 -13.69
N ARG A 112 7.22 -14.20 -12.94
CA ARG A 112 6.26 -15.30 -12.76
C ARG A 112 4.91 -14.80 -12.22
N GLY A 113 4.93 -13.85 -11.30
CA GLY A 113 3.73 -13.16 -10.81
C GLY A 113 2.97 -12.42 -11.92
N ILE A 114 3.68 -11.72 -12.81
CA ILE A 114 3.09 -11.07 -14.00
C ILE A 114 2.39 -12.12 -14.88
N LEU A 115 3.04 -13.26 -15.16
CA LEU A 115 2.45 -14.33 -15.97
C LEU A 115 1.16 -14.88 -15.34
N MET A 116 1.15 -15.10 -14.02
CA MET A 116 -0.05 -15.54 -13.30
C MET A 116 -1.16 -14.48 -13.33
N ALA A 117 -0.81 -13.19 -13.30
CA ALA A 117 -1.78 -12.12 -13.47
C ALA A 117 -2.39 -12.14 -14.88
N CYS A 118 -1.59 -12.37 -15.92
CA CYS A 118 -2.05 -12.49 -17.30
C CYS A 118 -3.04 -13.67 -17.47
N ASP A 119 -2.76 -14.81 -16.84
CA ASP A 119 -3.70 -15.95 -16.82
C ASP A 119 -5.02 -15.60 -16.12
N SER A 120 -4.95 -14.92 -14.98
CA SER A 120 -6.14 -14.44 -14.28
C SER A 120 -6.95 -13.46 -15.13
N LEU A 121 -6.29 -12.51 -15.79
CA LEU A 121 -6.90 -11.53 -16.68
C LEU A 121 -7.55 -12.20 -17.90
N LYS A 122 -6.90 -13.21 -18.48
CA LYS A 122 -7.44 -13.99 -19.59
C LYS A 122 -8.76 -14.66 -19.23
N ARG A 123 -8.86 -15.24 -18.03
CA ARG A 123 -10.11 -15.85 -17.54
C ARG A 123 -11.26 -14.83 -17.41
N GLU A 124 -10.93 -13.56 -17.24
CA GLU A 124 -11.89 -12.46 -17.20
C GLU A 124 -12.09 -11.76 -18.57
N GLY A 125 -11.56 -12.36 -19.65
CA GLY A 125 -11.73 -11.85 -21.03
C GLY A 125 -10.79 -10.70 -21.40
N ILE A 126 -9.74 -10.45 -20.61
CA ILE A 126 -8.70 -9.45 -20.90
C ILE A 126 -7.49 -10.17 -21.49
N SER A 127 -7.28 -10.00 -22.78
CA SER A 127 -6.13 -10.57 -23.49
C SER A 127 -4.88 -9.72 -23.29
N THR A 128 -3.74 -10.40 -23.10
CA THR A 128 -2.42 -9.77 -22.96
C THR A 128 -1.41 -10.43 -23.88
N ASP A 129 -0.45 -9.65 -24.38
CA ASP A 129 0.73 -10.14 -25.09
C ASP A 129 1.96 -9.76 -24.26
N VAL A 130 2.76 -10.74 -23.84
CA VAL A 130 3.88 -10.54 -22.92
C VAL A 130 5.19 -10.85 -23.63
N LYS A 131 6.09 -9.87 -23.67
CA LYS A 131 7.48 -10.02 -24.11
C LYS A 131 8.42 -9.74 -22.96
N ALA A 132 9.41 -10.59 -22.74
CA ALA A 132 10.39 -10.44 -21.68
C ALA A 132 11.80 -10.42 -22.23
N TRP A 133 12.59 -9.46 -21.76
CA TRP A 133 13.99 -9.31 -22.12
C TRP A 133 14.83 -9.31 -20.85
N ASN A 134 15.90 -10.09 -20.88
CA ASN A 134 16.89 -10.08 -19.79
C ASN A 134 17.72 -8.80 -19.85
N LEU A 135 17.65 -8.01 -18.79
CA LEU A 135 18.40 -6.76 -18.63
C LEU A 135 19.22 -6.80 -17.32
N PRO A 136 20.40 -7.43 -17.32
CA PRO A 136 21.28 -7.48 -16.16
C PRO A 136 21.87 -6.10 -15.83
N ILE A 137 22.63 -6.00 -14.74
CA ILE A 137 23.17 -4.72 -14.25
C ILE A 137 24.07 -4.01 -15.28
N ASP A 138 24.84 -4.77 -16.03
CA ASP A 138 25.76 -4.31 -17.09
C ASP A 138 25.15 -4.40 -18.50
N GLY A 139 23.84 -4.70 -18.59
CA GLY A 139 23.15 -4.87 -19.86
C GLY A 139 23.06 -3.60 -20.69
N ASP A 140 23.33 -3.72 -22.01
CA ASP A 140 23.16 -2.60 -22.94
C ASP A 140 21.68 -2.34 -23.24
N VAL A 141 21.14 -1.30 -22.59
CA VAL A 141 19.75 -0.86 -22.77
C VAL A 141 19.48 -0.50 -24.22
N LYS A 142 20.42 0.17 -24.93
CA LYS A 142 20.19 0.60 -26.32
C LYS A 142 20.07 -0.58 -27.27
N ALA A 143 20.95 -1.57 -27.13
CA ALA A 143 20.89 -2.79 -27.93
C ALA A 143 19.58 -3.54 -27.72
N LEU A 144 19.10 -3.58 -26.47
CA LEU A 144 17.83 -4.22 -26.14
C LEU A 144 16.64 -3.45 -26.72
N LEU A 145 16.63 -2.13 -26.66
CA LEU A 145 15.57 -1.29 -27.19
C LEU A 145 15.45 -1.35 -28.73
N SER A 146 16.50 -1.76 -29.40
CA SER A 146 16.50 -1.97 -30.87
C SER A 146 15.82 -3.29 -31.30
N GLN A 147 15.47 -4.15 -30.34
CA GLN A 147 14.84 -5.43 -30.64
C GLN A 147 13.38 -5.29 -31.10
N PRO A 148 12.90 -6.18 -31.97
CA PRO A 148 11.52 -6.13 -32.47
C PRO A 148 10.50 -6.25 -31.33
N GLY A 149 9.50 -5.36 -31.36
CA GLY A 149 8.36 -5.38 -30.44
C GLY A 149 8.56 -4.61 -29.14
N THR A 150 9.74 -4.01 -28.90
CA THR A 150 9.96 -3.13 -27.74
C THR A 150 9.15 -1.84 -27.84
N ALA A 151 9.09 -1.25 -29.03
CA ALA A 151 8.30 -0.03 -29.30
C ALA A 151 6.78 -0.27 -29.35
N ASP A 152 6.34 -1.52 -29.42
CA ASP A 152 4.93 -1.87 -29.51
C ASP A 152 4.23 -2.01 -28.17
N CYS A 153 4.97 -1.98 -27.04
CA CYS A 153 4.42 -2.17 -25.71
C CYS A 153 3.47 -1.03 -25.30
N ASP A 154 2.45 -1.35 -24.53
CA ASP A 154 1.58 -0.36 -23.88
C ASP A 154 2.10 -0.02 -22.47
N VAL A 155 2.80 -0.98 -21.85
CA VAL A 155 3.46 -0.85 -20.55
C VAL A 155 4.72 -1.71 -20.50
N ILE A 156 5.78 -1.19 -19.88
CA ILE A 156 7.03 -1.93 -19.60
C ILE A 156 7.24 -1.95 -18.08
N PHE A 157 7.47 -3.14 -17.51
CA PHE A 157 7.88 -3.35 -16.12
C PHE A 157 9.39 -3.52 -16.04
N GLY A 158 10.03 -2.61 -15.35
CA GLY A 158 11.48 -2.49 -15.21
C GLY A 158 11.93 -1.03 -15.34
N PRO A 159 13.24 -0.76 -15.36
CA PRO A 159 14.33 -1.68 -15.01
C PRO A 159 14.47 -1.87 -13.49
N LEU A 160 15.42 -2.72 -13.08
CA LEU A 160 15.78 -2.84 -11.67
C LEU A 160 16.79 -1.76 -11.24
N TYR A 161 17.76 -1.45 -12.08
CA TYR A 161 18.90 -0.60 -11.72
C TYR A 161 18.71 0.85 -12.15
N THR A 162 19.06 1.79 -11.26
CA THR A 162 18.82 3.23 -11.43
C THR A 162 19.42 3.80 -12.71
N HIS A 163 20.66 3.42 -13.07
CA HIS A 163 21.33 3.95 -14.26
C HIS A 163 20.66 3.55 -15.58
N GLN A 164 19.81 2.52 -15.58
CA GLN A 164 19.05 2.08 -16.74
C GLN A 164 17.71 2.81 -16.88
N VAL A 165 17.26 3.54 -15.84
CA VAL A 165 15.94 4.20 -15.83
C VAL A 165 15.87 5.30 -16.89
N LYS A 166 16.88 6.16 -16.95
CA LYS A 166 16.86 7.30 -17.89
C LYS A 166 16.76 6.86 -19.35
N PRO A 167 17.67 6.00 -19.88
CA PRO A 167 17.61 5.61 -21.30
C PRO A 167 16.33 4.85 -21.64
N LEU A 168 15.83 4.00 -20.74
CA LEU A 168 14.57 3.29 -20.94
C LEU A 168 13.36 4.24 -20.86
N GLY A 169 13.40 5.20 -19.94
CA GLY A 169 12.35 6.22 -19.79
C GLY A 169 12.26 7.15 -21.01
N ASP A 170 13.39 7.58 -21.55
CA ASP A 170 13.42 8.42 -22.75
C ASP A 170 12.82 7.68 -23.96
N PHE A 171 13.14 6.39 -24.14
CA PHE A 171 12.50 5.54 -25.14
C PHE A 171 10.98 5.41 -24.92
N CYS A 172 10.56 5.12 -23.70
CA CYS A 172 9.15 4.99 -23.37
C CYS A 172 8.37 6.29 -23.62
N LYS A 173 8.97 7.43 -23.34
CA LYS A 173 8.40 8.74 -23.65
C LYS A 173 8.24 8.97 -25.15
N GLN A 174 9.23 8.57 -25.94
CA GLN A 174 9.19 8.69 -27.41
C GLN A 174 8.09 7.84 -28.04
N HIS A 175 7.80 6.67 -27.46
CA HIS A 175 6.83 5.69 -27.99
C HIS A 175 5.47 5.68 -27.26
N ASP A 176 5.22 6.66 -26.37
CA ASP A 176 3.98 6.74 -25.55
C ASP A 176 3.73 5.48 -24.71
N ILE A 177 4.79 4.84 -24.20
CA ILE A 177 4.78 3.64 -23.38
C ILE A 177 4.81 4.04 -21.91
N ARG A 178 4.04 3.39 -21.05
CA ARG A 178 4.14 3.54 -19.59
C ARG A 178 5.31 2.72 -19.04
N LEU A 179 6.25 3.37 -18.41
CA LEU A 179 7.38 2.71 -17.76
C LEU A 179 7.11 2.55 -16.25
N VAL A 180 6.91 1.33 -15.81
CA VAL A 180 6.72 1.01 -14.39
C VAL A 180 8.07 0.62 -13.79
N VAL A 181 8.61 1.45 -12.90
CA VAL A 181 9.86 1.20 -12.18
C VAL A 181 9.51 0.60 -10.81
N PRO A 182 9.61 -0.74 -10.64
CA PRO A 182 9.00 -1.41 -9.49
C PRO A 182 9.80 -1.29 -8.19
N PHE A 183 11.15 -1.25 -8.26
CA PHE A 183 12.01 -1.40 -7.07
C PHE A 183 13.10 -0.36 -6.91
N SER A 184 13.41 0.43 -7.94
CA SER A 184 14.44 1.46 -7.83
C SER A 184 13.95 2.63 -6.96
N ILE A 185 14.71 2.96 -5.92
CA ILE A 185 14.41 4.05 -4.97
C ILE A 185 15.25 5.30 -5.21
N TYR A 186 16.31 5.17 -5.98
CA TYR A 186 17.23 6.27 -6.27
C TYR A 186 16.98 6.78 -7.69
N GLY A 187 17.14 8.08 -7.86
CA GLY A 187 17.00 8.74 -9.14
C GLY A 187 15.83 9.74 -9.17
N SER A 188 16.06 10.84 -9.86
CA SER A 188 15.08 11.93 -10.03
C SER A 188 14.36 11.88 -11.39
N ASP A 189 14.61 10.83 -12.19
CA ASP A 189 14.07 10.71 -13.55
C ASP A 189 12.55 10.83 -13.61
N VAL A 190 11.87 10.33 -12.57
CA VAL A 190 10.41 10.46 -12.45
C VAL A 190 9.96 11.92 -12.43
N CYS A 191 10.78 12.86 -11.94
CA CYS A 191 10.44 14.29 -11.91
C CYS A 191 10.52 14.96 -13.29
N TYR A 192 11.14 14.32 -14.27
CA TYR A 192 11.41 14.91 -15.59
C TYR A 192 10.78 14.14 -16.76
N ASN A 193 10.23 12.95 -16.49
CA ASN A 193 9.68 12.09 -17.53
C ASN A 193 8.25 11.66 -17.20
N THR A 194 7.31 12.16 -17.99
CA THR A 194 5.86 11.99 -17.79
C THR A 194 5.36 10.55 -17.92
N ASN A 195 6.15 9.65 -18.50
CA ASN A 195 5.78 8.26 -18.75
C ASN A 195 6.27 7.29 -17.68
N ILE A 196 7.09 7.78 -16.71
CA ILE A 196 7.59 6.96 -15.61
C ILE A 196 6.55 6.86 -14.50
N TYR A 197 6.29 5.64 -14.06
CA TYR A 197 5.52 5.27 -12.88
C TYR A 197 6.45 4.65 -11.85
N GLN A 198 6.89 5.41 -10.86
CA GLN A 198 7.77 4.94 -9.80
C GLN A 198 6.95 4.36 -8.67
N VAL A 199 7.08 3.04 -8.47
CA VAL A 199 6.31 2.32 -7.44
C VAL A 199 6.92 2.49 -6.07
N TYR A 200 8.23 2.31 -5.95
CA TYR A 200 8.91 2.35 -4.67
C TYR A 200 9.11 3.79 -4.20
N GLN A 201 8.71 4.06 -2.96
CA GLN A 201 8.88 5.38 -2.35
C GLN A 201 10.26 5.48 -1.72
N ASN A 202 10.89 6.64 -1.80
CA ASN A 202 12.15 6.87 -1.11
C ASN A 202 11.94 6.94 0.43
N PRO A 203 13.00 6.72 1.24
CA PRO A 203 12.89 6.70 2.69
C PRO A 203 12.36 8.00 3.30
N ASP A 204 12.68 9.16 2.73
CA ASP A 204 12.21 10.46 3.27
C ASP A 204 10.71 10.62 3.06
N GLU A 205 10.19 10.20 1.92
CA GLU A 205 8.75 10.21 1.66
C GLU A 205 8.00 9.23 2.56
N GLN A 206 8.54 8.02 2.76
CA GLN A 206 7.98 7.07 3.71
C GLN A 206 7.98 7.62 5.13
N ASN A 207 9.07 8.26 5.56
CA ASN A 207 9.15 8.91 6.87
C ASN A 207 8.12 10.04 7.00
N ASN A 208 7.97 10.89 6.01
CA ASN A 208 6.99 11.97 6.01
C ASN A 208 5.56 11.44 6.08
N ALA A 209 5.23 10.40 5.31
CA ALA A 209 3.93 9.73 5.36
C ALA A 209 3.67 9.11 6.73
N ALA A 210 4.69 8.44 7.32
CA ALA A 210 4.61 7.85 8.65
C ALA A 210 4.37 8.91 9.73
N ILE A 211 5.07 10.04 9.67
CA ILE A 211 4.91 11.15 10.61
C ILE A 211 3.51 11.75 10.50
N LYS A 212 3.03 11.99 9.29
CA LYS A 212 1.67 12.50 9.06
C LYS A 212 0.63 11.56 9.65
N ALA A 213 0.69 10.28 9.33
CA ALA A 213 -0.22 9.27 9.85
C ALA A 213 -0.14 9.16 11.39
N PHE A 214 1.06 9.26 11.97
CA PHE A 214 1.26 9.29 13.41
C PHE A 214 0.54 10.48 14.08
N LEU A 215 0.74 11.69 13.56
CA LEU A 215 0.14 12.91 14.14
C LEU A 215 -1.38 12.90 14.05
N GLU A 216 -1.94 12.38 12.96
CA GLU A 216 -3.39 12.25 12.75
C GLU A 216 -4.00 11.16 13.64
N ARG A 217 -3.30 10.04 13.81
CA ARG A 217 -3.84 8.86 14.53
C ARG A 217 -3.75 8.98 16.04
N PHE A 218 -2.70 9.64 16.55
CA PHE A 218 -2.39 9.69 17.99
C PHE A 218 -2.46 11.10 18.58
N PRO A 219 -3.53 11.90 18.35
CA PRO A 219 -3.58 13.30 18.79
C PRO A 219 -3.53 13.44 20.31
N ASN A 220 -4.07 12.48 21.05
CA ASN A 220 -4.23 12.53 22.51
C ASN A 220 -3.27 11.58 23.26
N HIS A 221 -2.37 10.89 22.56
CA HIS A 221 -1.39 10.00 23.18
C HIS A 221 -0.18 10.78 23.67
N HIS A 222 0.48 10.24 24.71
CA HIS A 222 1.80 10.70 25.15
C HIS A 222 2.88 9.89 24.42
N PRO A 223 3.66 10.51 23.51
CA PRO A 223 4.73 9.83 22.80
C PRO A 223 5.92 9.56 23.75
N VAL A 224 6.40 8.32 23.75
CA VAL A 224 7.59 7.91 24.50
C VAL A 224 8.62 7.35 23.54
N PHE A 225 9.73 8.05 23.39
CA PHE A 225 10.86 7.60 22.57
C PHE A 225 11.82 6.78 23.43
N ILE A 226 12.13 5.56 22.98
CA ILE A 226 13.08 4.68 23.66
C ILE A 226 14.36 4.61 22.83
N ASP A 227 15.45 5.08 23.43
CA ASP A 227 16.79 4.86 22.91
C ASP A 227 17.24 3.44 23.25
N CYS A 228 17.46 2.66 22.21
CA CYS A 228 17.85 1.26 22.29
C CYS A 228 19.37 1.04 22.27
N ASN A 229 20.17 2.12 22.27
CA ASN A 229 21.64 2.09 22.20
C ASN A 229 22.18 1.37 20.93
N ASP A 230 21.40 1.37 19.84
CA ASP A 230 21.81 0.78 18.58
C ASP A 230 22.53 1.81 17.70
N SER A 231 23.85 1.81 17.73
CA SER A 231 24.70 2.70 16.94
C SER A 231 24.61 2.43 15.41
N THR A 232 24.08 1.28 15.03
CA THR A 232 23.94 0.88 13.62
C THR A 232 22.59 1.30 12.99
N SER A 233 21.66 1.75 13.82
CA SER A 233 20.32 2.12 13.40
C SER A 233 20.31 3.39 12.55
N LYS A 234 19.53 3.33 11.46
CA LYS A 234 19.22 4.51 10.62
C LYS A 234 17.87 5.15 10.96
N LYS A 235 17.18 4.67 12.02
CA LYS A 235 15.86 5.20 12.41
C LYS A 235 15.94 6.55 13.16
N GLY A 236 17.15 6.99 13.50
CA GLY A 236 17.38 8.31 14.11
C GLY A 236 16.80 9.47 13.29
N ALA A 237 16.90 9.43 11.95
CA ALA A 237 16.31 10.44 11.07
C ALA A 237 14.78 10.56 11.27
N PHE A 238 14.07 9.42 11.30
CA PHE A 238 12.63 9.37 11.52
C PHE A 238 12.26 9.90 12.91
N THR A 239 12.91 9.39 13.97
CA THR A 239 12.58 9.77 15.36
C THR A 239 12.89 11.24 15.62
N PHE A 240 13.96 11.77 15.03
CA PHE A 240 14.30 13.19 15.10
C PHE A 240 13.24 14.07 14.39
N ALA A 241 12.89 13.72 13.16
CA ALA A 241 11.88 14.44 12.40
C ALA A 241 10.51 14.42 13.09
N LEU A 242 10.10 13.27 13.65
CA LEU A 242 8.85 13.15 14.39
C LEU A 242 8.85 14.04 15.64
N ARG A 243 9.95 14.06 16.42
CA ARG A 243 10.07 14.94 17.59
C ARG A 243 9.99 16.42 17.22
N ASN A 244 10.62 16.83 16.13
CA ASN A 244 10.51 18.20 15.62
C ASN A 244 9.06 18.56 15.28
N GLN A 245 8.31 17.67 14.63
CA GLN A 245 6.90 17.89 14.32
C GLN A 245 6.03 17.96 15.59
N LEU A 246 6.31 17.15 16.60
CA LEU A 246 5.63 17.21 17.89
C LEU A 246 5.90 18.57 18.59
N GLN A 247 7.13 19.05 18.57
CA GLN A 247 7.48 20.38 19.12
C GLN A 247 6.77 21.53 18.39
N LEU A 248 6.75 21.48 17.05
CA LEU A 248 6.01 22.47 16.25
C LEU A 248 4.50 22.45 16.56
N ALA A 249 3.96 21.28 16.82
CA ALA A 249 2.56 21.08 17.23
C ALA A 249 2.33 21.38 18.74
N LYS A 250 3.34 21.80 19.50
CA LYS A 250 3.31 22.05 20.96
C LYS A 250 2.80 20.82 21.73
N ARG A 251 3.24 19.63 21.33
CA ARG A 251 2.90 18.37 21.96
C ARG A 251 4.10 17.85 22.77
N ASP A 252 3.85 17.60 24.04
CA ASP A 252 4.86 17.02 24.94
C ASP A 252 5.15 15.58 24.58
N TYR A 253 6.40 15.18 24.76
CA TYR A 253 6.88 13.80 24.64
C TYR A 253 7.97 13.51 25.66
N SER A 254 8.22 12.24 25.91
CA SER A 254 9.32 11.80 26.79
C SER A 254 10.37 11.00 26.01
N ILE A 255 11.60 11.03 26.54
CA ILE A 255 12.70 10.19 26.05
C ILE A 255 13.20 9.35 27.22
N THR A 256 13.42 8.07 26.98
CA THR A 256 14.05 7.15 27.94
C THR A 256 15.03 6.23 27.23
N ASN A 257 15.76 5.41 27.99
CA ASN A 257 16.78 4.51 27.45
C ASN A 257 16.58 3.10 28.00
N LEU A 258 16.89 2.07 27.23
CA LEU A 258 16.77 0.67 27.67
C LEU A 258 17.65 0.33 28.85
N ASN A 259 18.77 1.01 29.00
CA ASN A 259 19.70 0.78 30.13
C ASN A 259 19.30 1.50 31.44
N ASN A 260 18.26 2.36 31.38
CA ASN A 260 17.77 3.03 32.58
C ASN A 260 17.22 2.03 33.60
N SER A 261 17.37 2.36 34.91
CA SER A 261 16.67 1.63 35.96
C SER A 261 15.16 1.62 35.74
N GLU A 262 14.44 0.66 36.35
CA GLU A 262 12.98 0.57 36.23
C GLU A 262 12.28 1.87 36.64
N GLN A 263 12.73 2.50 37.72
CA GLN A 263 12.17 3.77 38.18
C GLN A 263 12.37 4.90 37.18
N MET A 264 13.55 5.02 36.58
CA MET A 264 13.84 6.04 35.58
C MET A 264 13.11 5.76 34.30
N PHE A 265 12.97 4.49 33.92
CA PHE A 265 12.18 4.09 32.72
C PHE A 265 10.71 4.43 32.92
N LEU A 266 10.12 4.12 34.06
CA LEU A 266 8.72 4.41 34.39
C LEU A 266 8.39 5.92 34.33
N LYS A 267 9.31 6.80 34.74
CA LYS A 267 9.09 8.26 34.73
C LYS A 267 8.79 8.83 33.35
N ALA A 268 9.17 8.12 32.28
CA ALA A 268 8.91 8.56 30.92
C ALA A 268 7.45 8.32 30.48
N PHE A 269 6.69 7.54 31.21
CA PHE A 269 5.33 7.16 30.82
C PHE A 269 4.27 7.97 31.57
N SER A 270 3.26 8.41 30.83
CA SER A 270 2.08 9.07 31.39
C SER A 270 1.18 8.03 32.08
N ARG A 271 0.64 8.38 33.25
CA ARG A 271 -0.37 7.60 33.96
C ARG A 271 -1.80 8.06 33.66
N THR A 272 -1.94 9.20 32.99
CA THR A 272 -3.25 9.84 32.73
C THR A 272 -3.62 9.82 31.24
N LYS A 273 -2.63 9.67 30.36
CA LYS A 273 -2.83 9.59 28.91
C LYS A 273 -2.38 8.21 28.40
N PRO A 274 -2.99 7.66 27.35
CA PRO A 274 -2.44 6.49 26.68
C PRO A 274 -1.05 6.83 26.11
N ASN A 275 -0.10 5.91 26.24
CA ASN A 275 1.25 6.10 25.74
C ASN A 275 1.39 5.48 24.35
N ILE A 276 2.13 6.11 23.46
CA ILE A 276 2.56 5.54 22.19
C ILE A 276 4.09 5.50 22.13
N VAL A 277 4.64 4.29 22.07
CA VAL A 277 6.07 4.04 22.17
C VAL A 277 6.70 3.94 20.80
N ILE A 278 7.83 4.62 20.62
CA ILE A 278 8.64 4.63 19.40
C ILE A 278 10.07 4.26 19.77
N LEU A 279 10.60 3.19 19.16
CA LEU A 279 12.00 2.82 19.31
C LEU A 279 12.85 3.58 18.28
N ASN A 280 14.13 3.81 18.59
CA ASN A 280 15.07 4.36 17.60
C ASN A 280 15.74 3.27 16.74
N THR A 281 15.21 2.06 16.74
CA THR A 281 15.68 0.92 15.92
C THR A 281 14.53 0.04 15.45
N GLY A 282 14.70 -0.60 14.29
CA GLY A 282 13.78 -1.62 13.76
C GLY A 282 14.27 -3.06 14.02
N ARG A 283 15.40 -3.25 14.69
CA ARG A 283 16.06 -4.57 14.84
C ARG A 283 15.40 -5.45 15.88
N SER A 284 15.44 -6.76 15.64
CA SER A 284 14.82 -7.76 16.51
C SER A 284 15.45 -7.88 17.92
N PRO A 285 16.78 -7.87 18.09
CA PRO A 285 17.37 -7.98 19.43
C PRO A 285 16.90 -6.86 20.37
N GLU A 286 16.96 -5.63 19.92
CA GLU A 286 16.57 -4.45 20.68
C GLU A 286 15.06 -4.40 20.90
N LEU A 287 14.27 -4.80 19.90
CA LEU A 287 12.81 -4.93 20.03
C LEU A 287 12.45 -5.94 21.15
N ASN A 288 13.12 -7.08 21.20
CA ASN A 288 12.87 -8.09 22.24
C ASN A 288 13.15 -7.55 23.64
N VAL A 289 14.26 -6.83 23.82
CA VAL A 289 14.60 -6.19 25.10
C VAL A 289 13.57 -5.13 25.47
N ALA A 290 13.18 -4.28 24.53
CA ALA A 290 12.14 -3.26 24.74
C ALA A 290 10.80 -3.89 25.15
N ILE A 291 10.35 -4.92 24.44
CA ILE A 291 9.11 -5.66 24.75
C ILE A 291 9.18 -6.29 26.14
N ALA A 292 10.30 -6.92 26.52
CA ALA A 292 10.47 -7.50 27.85
C ALA A 292 10.33 -6.43 28.95
N LYS A 293 10.97 -5.27 28.76
CA LYS A 293 10.90 -4.13 29.68
C LYS A 293 9.50 -3.53 29.79
N LEU A 294 8.80 -3.39 28.65
CA LEU A 294 7.40 -2.93 28.62
C LEU A 294 6.45 -3.95 29.28
N ASN A 295 6.69 -5.24 29.13
CA ASN A 295 5.93 -6.29 29.81
C ASN A 295 6.09 -6.19 31.32
N GLY A 296 7.31 -5.97 31.82
CA GLY A 296 7.58 -5.70 33.26
C GLY A 296 6.87 -4.44 33.74
N LEU A 297 6.91 -3.36 32.95
CA LEU A 297 6.20 -2.11 33.26
C LEU A 297 4.70 -2.31 33.45
N VAL A 298 4.05 -2.98 32.50
CA VAL A 298 2.58 -3.22 32.53
C VAL A 298 2.21 -4.13 33.71
N ALA A 299 3.06 -5.10 34.06
CA ALA A 299 2.84 -5.97 35.22
C ALA A 299 2.93 -5.20 36.56
N ASN A 300 3.85 -4.24 36.65
CA ASN A 300 4.12 -3.49 37.90
C ASN A 300 3.24 -2.22 38.04
N VAL A 301 2.61 -1.75 36.97
CA VAL A 301 1.82 -0.51 36.96
C VAL A 301 0.43 -0.79 36.37
N PRO A 302 -0.53 -1.21 37.20
CA PRO A 302 -1.90 -1.48 36.76
C PRO A 302 -2.54 -0.25 36.08
N GLY A 303 -3.24 -0.49 34.97
CA GLY A 303 -3.99 0.57 34.24
C GLY A 303 -3.15 1.44 33.31
N ILE A 304 -1.83 1.21 33.22
CA ILE A 304 -1.03 1.91 32.21
C ILE A 304 -1.37 1.41 30.81
N SER A 305 -1.74 2.33 29.90
CA SER A 305 -2.03 2.00 28.50
C SER A 305 -0.82 2.26 27.63
N ILE A 306 -0.39 1.26 26.87
CA ILE A 306 0.77 1.33 25.98
C ILE A 306 0.39 0.79 24.61
N SER A 307 0.65 1.59 23.57
CA SER A 307 0.66 1.18 22.16
C SER A 307 2.07 1.29 21.60
N LEU A 308 2.40 0.50 20.56
CA LEU A 308 3.68 0.59 19.85
C LEU A 308 3.46 1.20 18.46
N PHE A 309 4.37 2.07 18.04
CA PHE A 309 4.51 2.49 16.66
C PHE A 309 5.82 1.94 16.11
N GLY A 310 5.71 0.93 15.24
CA GLY A 310 6.83 0.13 14.78
C GLY A 310 7.43 0.59 13.47
N TYR A 311 8.03 -0.37 12.78
CA TYR A 311 8.69 -0.19 11.47
C TYR A 311 8.33 -1.36 10.57
N THR A 312 8.41 -1.17 9.25
CA THR A 312 8.10 -2.21 8.24
C THR A 312 8.86 -3.51 8.51
N GLU A 313 10.09 -3.44 9.02
CA GLU A 313 10.92 -4.61 9.35
C GLU A 313 10.26 -5.53 10.39
N TRP A 314 9.39 -4.98 11.25
CA TRP A 314 8.70 -5.77 12.28
C TRP A 314 7.72 -6.78 11.69
N LEU A 315 7.25 -6.58 10.46
CA LEU A 315 6.44 -7.56 9.76
C LEU A 315 7.16 -8.89 9.58
N MET A 316 8.51 -8.88 9.49
CA MET A 316 9.31 -10.11 9.43
C MET A 316 9.36 -10.87 10.75
N TYR A 317 9.08 -10.19 11.86
CA TYR A 317 9.12 -10.78 13.20
C TYR A 317 7.75 -11.25 13.70
N THR A 318 6.71 -11.10 12.92
CA THR A 318 5.32 -11.45 13.28
C THR A 318 5.21 -12.88 13.79
N LYS A 319 5.93 -13.84 13.17
CA LYS A 319 5.93 -15.25 13.61
C LYS A 319 6.24 -15.42 15.12
N TYR A 320 7.09 -14.55 15.68
CA TYR A 320 7.56 -14.65 17.05
C TYR A 320 6.97 -13.58 17.97
N GLN A 321 6.49 -12.47 17.42
CA GLN A 321 6.06 -11.30 18.17
C GLN A 321 4.57 -11.00 18.07
N SER A 322 3.79 -11.78 17.33
CA SER A 322 2.36 -11.52 17.10
C SER A 322 1.59 -11.27 18.40
N ALA A 323 1.77 -12.14 19.42
CA ALA A 323 1.10 -12.00 20.69
C ALA A 323 1.45 -10.66 21.40
N ASN A 324 2.72 -10.24 21.35
CA ASN A 324 3.16 -8.96 21.90
C ASN A 324 2.65 -7.78 21.09
N PHE A 325 2.60 -7.91 19.75
CA PHE A 325 2.05 -6.85 18.90
C PHE A 325 0.58 -6.61 19.19
N HIS A 326 -0.22 -7.67 19.38
CA HIS A 326 -1.61 -7.54 19.83
C HIS A 326 -1.70 -6.95 21.25
N LYS A 327 -0.94 -7.48 22.19
CA LYS A 327 -0.91 -6.99 23.58
C LYS A 327 -0.63 -5.49 23.69
N PHE A 328 0.25 -4.98 22.83
CA PHE A 328 0.65 -3.57 22.82
C PHE A 328 -0.03 -2.77 21.70
N ASN A 329 -1.18 -3.22 21.21
CA ASN A 329 -1.97 -2.44 20.25
C ASN A 329 -1.08 -1.79 19.18
N THR A 330 -0.30 -2.62 18.45
CA THR A 330 0.85 -2.16 17.65
C THR A 330 0.43 -1.69 16.27
N TYR A 331 0.99 -0.57 15.84
CA TYR A 331 0.82 0.01 14.51
C TYR A 331 2.14 -0.06 13.74
N ILE A 332 2.14 -0.72 12.59
CA ILE A 332 3.34 -0.87 11.75
C ILE A 332 3.14 -0.12 10.43
N PRO A 333 3.90 0.96 10.20
CA PRO A 333 3.88 1.69 8.93
C PRO A 333 4.51 0.87 7.81
N THR A 334 3.85 0.83 6.64
CA THR A 334 4.34 0.08 5.48
C THR A 334 3.69 0.53 4.18
N THR A 335 4.26 0.11 3.05
CA THR A 335 3.68 0.29 1.70
C THR A 335 3.11 -1.01 1.12
N PHE A 336 3.21 -2.11 1.85
CA PHE A 336 2.68 -3.42 1.46
C PHE A 336 2.24 -4.21 2.68
N TYR A 337 1.33 -5.17 2.49
CA TYR A 337 0.96 -6.13 3.53
C TYR A 337 0.65 -7.50 2.94
N TYR A 338 1.48 -8.48 3.28
CA TYR A 338 1.25 -9.87 2.94
C TYR A 338 0.30 -10.53 3.95
N ASN A 339 -0.93 -10.83 3.51
CA ASN A 339 -1.92 -11.51 4.34
C ASN A 339 -1.95 -13.01 4.03
N ALA A 340 -1.26 -13.81 4.86
CA ALA A 340 -1.12 -15.25 4.70
C ALA A 340 -2.44 -16.03 4.89
N VAL A 341 -3.45 -15.46 5.52
CA VAL A 341 -4.75 -16.12 5.76
C VAL A 341 -5.81 -15.72 4.73
N ASN A 342 -5.52 -14.80 3.84
CA ASN A 342 -6.43 -14.42 2.77
C ASN A 342 -6.57 -15.56 1.75
N ALA A 343 -7.80 -15.99 1.47
CA ALA A 343 -8.07 -17.09 0.55
C ALA A 343 -7.49 -16.89 -0.86
N ASN A 344 -7.52 -15.65 -1.37
CA ASN A 344 -6.96 -15.35 -2.69
C ASN A 344 -5.43 -15.44 -2.69
N THR A 345 -4.76 -15.03 -1.61
CA THR A 345 -3.31 -15.18 -1.43
C THR A 345 -2.94 -16.66 -1.39
N ILE A 346 -3.63 -17.47 -0.59
CA ILE A 346 -3.41 -18.93 -0.48
C ILE A 346 -3.62 -19.60 -1.85
N ASN A 347 -4.67 -19.23 -2.57
CA ASN A 347 -4.96 -19.79 -3.89
C ASN A 347 -3.89 -19.43 -4.92
N LEU A 348 -3.37 -18.20 -4.87
CA LEU A 348 -2.28 -17.75 -5.74
C LEU A 348 -0.99 -18.53 -5.45
N GLU A 349 -0.62 -18.72 -4.18
CA GLU A 349 0.58 -19.47 -3.77
C GLU A 349 0.50 -20.95 -4.18
N ARG A 350 -0.68 -21.57 -3.99
CA ARG A 350 -0.90 -22.96 -4.47
C ARG A 350 -0.78 -23.06 -5.98
N SER A 351 -1.32 -22.09 -6.70
CA SER A 351 -1.23 -22.06 -8.16
C SER A 351 0.19 -21.80 -8.63
N TYR A 352 0.95 -20.94 -7.94
CA TYR A 352 2.37 -20.69 -8.20
C TYR A 352 3.17 -21.98 -8.07
N SER A 353 3.03 -22.70 -6.94
CA SER A 353 3.76 -23.96 -6.72
C SER A 353 3.42 -25.02 -7.77
N ARG A 354 2.15 -25.06 -8.21
CA ARG A 354 1.71 -25.99 -9.28
C ARG A 354 2.31 -25.66 -10.64
N TRP A 355 2.46 -24.36 -10.97
CA TRP A 355 2.98 -23.93 -12.27
C TRP A 355 4.49 -24.05 -12.37
N PHE A 356 5.19 -23.72 -11.28
CA PHE A 356 6.65 -23.58 -11.32
C PHE A 356 7.39 -24.69 -10.57
N GLY A 357 6.68 -25.64 -9.93
CA GLY A 357 7.27 -26.78 -9.24
C GLY A 357 7.95 -26.46 -7.92
N GLU A 358 7.89 -25.20 -7.46
CA GLU A 358 8.52 -24.71 -6.23
C GLU A 358 7.66 -23.66 -5.53
N PRO A 359 7.76 -23.51 -4.20
CA PRO A 359 7.05 -22.44 -3.49
C PRO A 359 7.63 -21.07 -3.80
N MET A 360 6.86 -20.01 -3.55
CA MET A 360 7.37 -18.64 -3.59
C MET A 360 8.49 -18.44 -2.58
N GLN A 361 9.50 -17.63 -2.91
CA GLN A 361 10.60 -17.29 -2.01
C GLN A 361 10.06 -16.65 -0.71
N TYR A 362 10.66 -17.00 0.41
CA TYR A 362 10.37 -16.36 1.67
C TYR A 362 10.99 -14.95 1.68
N ALA A 363 10.20 -13.97 1.34
CA ALA A 363 10.56 -12.55 1.29
C ALA A 363 9.38 -11.68 1.73
N GLN A 364 9.65 -10.46 2.13
CA GLN A 364 8.64 -9.42 2.36
C GLN A 364 9.13 -8.12 1.72
N PRO A 365 8.39 -7.64 0.70
CA PRO A 365 7.20 -8.26 0.08
C PRO A 365 7.52 -9.56 -0.67
N ARG A 366 6.49 -10.41 -0.90
CA ARG A 366 6.56 -11.56 -1.81
C ARG A 366 6.67 -11.07 -3.25
N PHE A 367 7.77 -11.34 -3.94
CA PHE A 367 8.02 -10.79 -5.28
C PHE A 367 6.99 -11.25 -6.32
N ALA A 368 6.56 -12.51 -6.28
CA ALA A 368 5.53 -13.00 -7.19
C ALA A 368 4.19 -12.29 -6.98
N ILE A 369 3.77 -12.07 -5.72
CA ILE A 369 2.53 -11.36 -5.42
C ILE A 369 2.63 -9.90 -5.84
N THR A 370 3.80 -9.25 -5.64
CA THR A 370 4.05 -7.90 -6.12
C THR A 370 3.91 -7.81 -7.64
N GLY A 371 4.51 -8.74 -8.39
CA GLY A 371 4.37 -8.78 -9.85
C GLY A 371 2.93 -9.01 -10.31
N TYR A 372 2.21 -9.88 -9.60
CA TYR A 372 0.78 -10.11 -9.83
C TYR A 372 -0.05 -8.84 -9.64
N ASP A 373 0.12 -8.15 -8.50
CA ASP A 373 -0.63 -6.93 -8.17
C ASP A 373 -0.33 -5.79 -9.14
N HIS A 374 0.95 -5.57 -9.47
CA HIS A 374 1.35 -4.54 -10.42
C HIS A 374 0.74 -4.79 -11.80
N CYS A 375 0.83 -6.01 -12.31
CA CYS A 375 0.26 -6.37 -13.60
C CYS A 375 -1.27 -6.20 -13.61
N GLN A 376 -1.97 -6.69 -12.58
CA GLN A 376 -3.41 -6.52 -12.44
C GLN A 376 -3.81 -5.04 -12.45
N PHE A 377 -3.09 -4.19 -11.72
CA PHE A 377 -3.38 -2.77 -11.63
C PHE A 377 -3.20 -2.05 -12.98
N PHE A 378 -2.03 -2.20 -13.60
CA PHE A 378 -1.71 -1.49 -14.83
C PHE A 378 -2.52 -2.01 -16.03
N VAL A 379 -2.66 -3.33 -16.20
CA VAL A 379 -3.39 -3.91 -17.32
C VAL A 379 -4.88 -3.56 -17.26
N ARG A 380 -5.51 -3.66 -16.09
CA ARG A 380 -6.90 -3.24 -15.91
C ARG A 380 -7.09 -1.75 -16.11
N GLY A 381 -6.17 -0.95 -15.59
CA GLY A 381 -6.17 0.49 -15.75
C GLY A 381 -6.09 0.90 -17.22
N ILE A 382 -5.13 0.36 -17.96
CA ILE A 382 -4.96 0.59 -19.40
C ILE A 382 -6.21 0.13 -20.18
N ARG A 383 -6.75 -1.06 -19.83
CA ARG A 383 -7.93 -1.60 -20.49
C ARG A 383 -9.18 -0.74 -20.28
N ASN A 384 -9.39 -0.21 -19.09
CA ASN A 384 -10.61 0.52 -18.73
C ASN A 384 -10.54 2.00 -19.05
N PHE A 385 -9.36 2.62 -18.92
CA PHE A 385 -9.18 4.07 -19.03
C PHE A 385 -8.32 4.48 -20.24
N GLY A 386 -7.64 3.55 -20.91
CA GLY A 386 -6.81 3.82 -22.09
C GLY A 386 -5.72 4.85 -21.77
N LYS A 387 -5.67 5.92 -22.62
CA LYS A 387 -4.71 7.04 -22.43
C LYS A 387 -4.96 7.85 -21.15
N ASN A 388 -6.19 7.84 -20.63
CA ASN A 388 -6.56 8.56 -19.41
C ASN A 388 -6.19 7.81 -18.12
N PHE A 389 -5.57 6.66 -18.23
CA PHE A 389 -5.09 5.95 -17.06
C PHE A 389 -3.87 6.67 -16.46
N CYS A 390 -4.04 7.22 -15.29
CA CYS A 390 -3.02 7.92 -14.50
C CYS A 390 -2.58 7.14 -13.27
N GLY A 391 -3.29 6.08 -12.92
CA GLY A 391 -3.00 5.28 -11.73
C GLY A 391 -3.51 5.89 -10.42
N TYR A 392 -4.47 6.83 -10.47
CA TYR A 392 -5.12 7.36 -9.27
C TYR A 392 -5.85 6.25 -8.50
N ARG A 393 -5.99 6.43 -7.19
CA ARG A 393 -6.76 5.51 -6.33
C ARG A 393 -8.18 5.25 -6.87
N SER A 394 -8.82 6.27 -7.43
CA SER A 394 -10.16 6.16 -8.05
C SER A 394 -10.19 5.31 -9.32
N GLN A 395 -9.04 5.00 -9.91
CA GLN A 395 -8.90 4.15 -11.09
C GLN A 395 -8.54 2.71 -10.74
N GLN A 396 -8.45 2.37 -9.46
CA GLN A 396 -8.19 1.01 -9.00
C GLN A 396 -9.45 0.15 -9.19
N VAL A 397 -9.37 -0.85 -10.07
CA VAL A 397 -10.51 -1.71 -10.45
C VAL A 397 -10.63 -2.94 -9.55
N LYS A 398 -9.51 -3.42 -9.01
CA LYS A 398 -9.45 -4.60 -8.16
C LYS A 398 -8.51 -4.35 -6.98
N PHE A 399 -8.91 -4.79 -5.79
CA PHE A 399 -8.03 -4.70 -4.63
C PHE A 399 -6.82 -5.62 -4.80
N PRO A 400 -5.62 -5.14 -4.49
CA PRO A 400 -4.40 -5.94 -4.53
C PRO A 400 -4.39 -6.98 -3.41
N LEU A 401 -3.58 -8.01 -3.58
CA LEU A 401 -3.35 -9.02 -2.55
C LEU A 401 -2.34 -8.55 -1.49
N GLN A 402 -1.38 -7.72 -1.90
CA GLN A 402 -0.26 -7.30 -1.04
C GLN A 402 0.12 -5.83 -1.22
N THR A 403 0.20 -5.34 -2.47
CA THR A 403 0.82 -4.05 -2.79
C THR A 403 -0.19 -3.08 -3.39
N PRO A 404 -0.86 -2.27 -2.57
CA PRO A 404 -1.77 -1.25 -3.08
C PRO A 404 -0.99 -0.14 -3.77
N LEU A 405 -1.59 0.41 -4.84
CA LEU A 405 -1.00 1.47 -5.64
C LEU A 405 -1.95 2.65 -5.73
N SER A 406 -1.38 3.85 -5.59
CA SER A 406 -2.07 5.12 -5.78
C SER A 406 -1.06 6.14 -6.24
N PHE A 407 -1.12 6.55 -7.49
CA PHE A 407 -0.13 7.44 -8.06
C PHE A 407 -0.58 8.90 -8.03
N GLU A 408 0.40 9.78 -7.78
CA GLU A 408 0.26 11.22 -7.92
C GLU A 408 1.31 11.75 -8.89
N ARG A 409 0.98 12.85 -9.58
CA ARG A 409 1.89 13.51 -10.50
C ARG A 409 3.05 14.15 -9.72
N THR A 410 4.28 13.94 -10.22
CA THR A 410 5.46 14.67 -9.73
C THR A 410 5.71 15.93 -10.54
N PHE A 411 6.51 16.82 -9.99
CA PHE A 411 6.92 18.05 -10.66
C PHE A 411 8.44 18.22 -10.55
N SER A 412 9.04 18.75 -11.60
CA SER A 412 10.45 19.15 -11.58
C SER A 412 10.64 20.41 -10.69
N PRO A 413 11.87 20.73 -10.27
CA PRO A 413 12.17 22.00 -9.57
C PRO A 413 11.68 23.24 -10.33
N SER A 414 11.63 23.19 -11.67
CA SER A 414 11.09 24.24 -12.54
C SER A 414 9.57 24.21 -12.69
N LYS A 415 8.86 23.43 -11.85
CA LYS A 415 7.39 23.25 -11.85
C LYS A 415 6.81 22.65 -13.15
N LYS A 416 7.61 22.03 -13.99
CA LYS A 416 7.13 21.26 -15.15
C LYS A 416 6.64 19.90 -14.68
N GLU A 417 5.61 19.38 -15.35
CA GLU A 417 5.07 18.06 -15.08
C GLU A 417 6.11 16.96 -15.28
N GLY A 418 6.24 16.12 -14.28
CA GLY A 418 7.03 14.88 -14.31
C GLY A 418 6.17 13.66 -14.52
N GLY A 419 6.65 12.51 -14.08
CA GLY A 419 5.96 11.23 -14.08
C GLY A 419 5.04 11.06 -12.87
N TRP A 420 4.89 9.83 -12.46
CA TRP A 420 3.93 9.40 -11.46
C TRP A 420 4.64 8.66 -10.34
N GLN A 421 4.37 9.04 -9.11
CA GLN A 421 4.94 8.40 -7.94
C GLN A 421 3.84 7.77 -7.10
N ASN A 422 4.05 6.52 -6.70
CA ASN A 422 3.16 5.86 -5.76
C ASN A 422 3.20 6.55 -4.41
N LYS A 423 2.04 6.96 -3.90
CA LYS A 423 1.85 7.59 -2.59
C LYS A 423 1.05 6.72 -1.63
N CYS A 424 0.72 5.50 -2.04
CA CYS A 424 -0.03 4.61 -1.17
C CYS A 424 0.80 4.23 0.05
N TYR A 425 0.20 4.42 1.22
CA TYR A 425 0.80 4.18 2.51
C TYR A 425 -0.24 3.59 3.45
N MET A 426 0.16 2.71 4.36
CA MET A 426 -0.75 2.07 5.29
C MET A 426 -0.13 1.88 6.67
N LEU A 427 -0.98 1.74 7.67
CA LEU A 427 -0.64 1.21 8.98
C LEU A 427 -1.27 -0.18 9.13
N ILE A 428 -0.46 -1.18 9.46
CA ILE A 428 -0.94 -2.48 9.89
C ILE A 428 -1.13 -2.41 11.39
N HIS A 429 -2.36 -2.61 11.83
CA HIS A 429 -2.76 -2.48 13.23
C HIS A 429 -3.09 -3.85 13.82
N TYR A 430 -2.32 -4.25 14.81
CA TYR A 430 -2.55 -5.44 15.63
C TYR A 430 -3.41 -5.04 16.82
N MET A 431 -4.71 -5.32 16.73
CA MET A 431 -5.71 -4.92 17.74
C MET A 431 -5.63 -5.77 19.00
N LEU A 432 -6.05 -5.20 20.14
CA LEU A 432 -6.05 -5.87 21.45
C LEU A 432 -6.94 -7.12 21.51
N ASP A 433 -7.98 -7.19 20.69
CA ASP A 433 -8.90 -8.34 20.58
C ASP A 433 -8.35 -9.50 19.74
N GLY A 434 -7.10 -9.38 19.25
CA GLY A 434 -6.47 -10.36 18.37
C GLY A 434 -6.78 -10.15 16.89
N GLY A 435 -7.59 -9.13 16.53
CA GLY A 435 -7.86 -8.74 15.17
C GLY A 435 -6.67 -8.03 14.51
N LEU A 436 -6.68 -7.99 13.18
CA LEU A 436 -5.69 -7.29 12.39
C LEU A 436 -6.38 -6.50 11.29
N GLU A 437 -6.08 -5.21 11.22
CA GLU A 437 -6.62 -4.33 10.18
C GLU A 437 -5.51 -3.63 9.38
N SER A 438 -5.84 -3.24 8.16
CA SER A 438 -4.98 -2.42 7.29
C SER A 438 -5.64 -1.07 7.06
N ILE A 439 -5.05 -0.01 7.60
CA ILE A 439 -5.53 1.37 7.51
C ILE A 439 -4.74 2.05 6.40
N THR A 440 -5.39 2.36 5.27
CA THR A 440 -4.75 2.95 4.10
C THR A 440 -4.95 4.47 4.06
N TYR A 441 -3.86 5.22 3.80
CA TYR A 441 -3.79 6.68 3.69
C TYR A 441 -3.57 7.12 2.25
#